data_91d6029ca631796b8908813d3cb4316a
#
_entry.id   91d6029ca631796b8908813d3cb4316a
#
_cell.length_a   1.000
_cell.length_b   1.000
_cell.length_c   1.000
_cell.angle_alpha   90.00
_cell.angle_beta   90.00
_cell.angle_gamma   90.00
#
_symmetry.space_group_name_H-M   'P 1'
#
loop_
_entity.id
_entity.type
_entity.pdbx_description
1 polymer ?
#
loop_
_entity_poly.entity_id
_entity_poly.type
_entity_poly.pdbx_seq_one_letter_code
_entity_poly.pdbx_strand_id
1 'polypeptide(L)'
;IRNFLLVKQKSKHNCKIIAVGDFLPLLYAWSSECEFSFIGTPKSDHTWSSGPGWDLSDFYHKLKGSEWDPWEMFLMKSPRCKDLIMRDKITANNLYKKNIDAKYLGNPMMDFVNATNEKISNIISFKRIILLVGSRYPEALKNLDNFLNCLQDFDLSKDLVILLPLSINANVIQ
;
A
#
# COMPACT_ATOMS: atom_id res chain seq x y z
N ILE A 1 9.03 -8.91 19.77
CA ILE A 1 9.04 -8.83 21.24
C ILE A 1 9.86 -7.61 21.71
N ARG A 2 11.13 -7.41 21.28
CA ARG A 2 11.98 -6.29 21.73
C ARG A 2 11.35 -4.91 21.49
N ASN A 3 10.82 -4.64 20.30
CA ASN A 3 10.20 -3.36 19.97
C ASN A 3 8.91 -3.12 20.78
N PHE A 4 8.12 -4.15 21.03
CA PHE A 4 6.94 -4.07 21.88
C PHE A 4 7.30 -3.65 23.31
N LEU A 5 8.30 -4.28 23.90
CA LEU A 5 8.78 -3.94 25.26
C LEU A 5 9.34 -2.51 25.33
N LEU A 6 10.05 -2.07 24.29
CA LEU A 6 10.59 -0.72 24.21
C LEU A 6 9.46 0.33 24.16
N VAL A 7 8.42 0.11 23.34
CA VAL A 7 7.28 1.01 23.27
C VAL A 7 6.60 1.08 24.64
N LYS A 8 6.32 -0.07 25.26
CA LYS A 8 5.67 -0.12 26.58
C LYS A 8 6.52 0.53 27.69
N GLN A 9 7.84 0.41 27.63
CA GLN A 9 8.74 1.07 28.57
C GLN A 9 8.76 2.60 28.39
N LYS A 10 8.79 3.07 27.16
CA LYS A 10 8.80 4.51 26.84
C LYS A 10 7.45 5.20 27.07
N SER A 11 6.34 4.46 26.99
CA SER A 11 4.98 4.98 27.15
C SER A 11 4.59 5.33 28.61
N LYS A 12 5.44 5.04 29.60
CA LYS A 12 5.17 5.32 31.01
C LYS A 12 5.06 6.81 31.38
N HIS A 13 5.30 7.73 30.45
CA HIS A 13 5.37 9.17 30.68
C HIS A 13 4.30 9.97 29.91
N ASN A 14 3.06 9.49 29.84
CA ASN A 14 1.95 10.23 29.22
C ASN A 14 2.29 10.76 27.81
N CYS A 15 2.90 9.90 26.98
CA CYS A 15 3.28 10.26 25.62
C CYS A 15 2.10 10.11 24.63
N LYS A 16 2.16 10.88 23.55
CA LYS A 16 1.32 10.66 22.36
C LYS A 16 2.10 9.86 21.34
N ILE A 17 1.46 8.86 20.75
CA ILE A 17 2.11 7.96 19.79
C ILE A 17 1.53 8.21 18.40
N ILE A 18 2.40 8.34 17.41
CA ILE A 18 2.03 8.31 16.00
C ILE A 18 2.55 6.99 15.42
N ALA A 19 1.64 6.13 15.00
CA ALA A 19 1.95 4.86 14.37
C ALA A 19 1.69 4.94 12.88
N VAL A 20 2.67 4.52 12.07
CA VAL A 20 2.58 4.57 10.60
C VAL A 20 2.88 3.18 10.05
N GLY A 21 2.03 2.69 9.17
CA GLY A 21 2.22 1.41 8.49
C GLY A 21 1.00 0.49 8.53
N ASP A 22 1.25 -0.77 8.87
CA ASP A 22 0.25 -1.85 8.90
C ASP A 22 -0.12 -2.26 10.34
N PHE A 23 -0.48 -3.53 10.49
CA PHE A 23 -0.91 -4.12 11.75
C PHE A 23 0.11 -3.98 12.90
N LEU A 24 1.40 -4.18 12.68
CA LEU A 24 2.38 -4.19 13.78
C LEU A 24 2.53 -2.82 14.46
N PRO A 25 2.73 -1.69 13.74
CA PRO A 25 2.69 -0.37 14.34
C PRO A 25 1.40 -0.06 15.08
N LEU A 26 0.24 -0.43 14.52
CA LEU A 26 -1.06 -0.26 15.14
C LEU A 26 -1.16 -1.04 16.48
N LEU A 27 -0.73 -2.30 16.47
CA LEU A 27 -0.72 -3.16 17.66
C LEU A 27 0.19 -2.57 18.76
N TYR A 28 1.38 -2.06 18.39
CA TYR A 28 2.30 -1.46 19.33
C TYR A 28 1.72 -0.18 19.95
N ALA A 29 1.12 0.69 19.14
CA ALA A 29 0.48 1.89 19.62
C ALA A 29 -0.69 1.57 20.56
N TRP A 30 -1.55 0.64 20.18
CA TRP A 30 -2.66 0.19 21.02
C TRP A 30 -2.21 -0.39 22.35
N SER A 31 -1.14 -1.21 22.35
CA SER A 31 -0.61 -1.88 23.55
C SER A 31 0.16 -0.95 24.48
N SER A 32 0.51 0.24 24.04
CA SER A 32 1.21 1.25 24.85
C SER A 32 0.36 1.86 25.97
N GLU A 33 -0.97 1.70 25.89
CA GLU A 33 -1.95 2.31 26.80
C GLU A 33 -2.02 3.85 26.71
N CYS A 34 -1.23 4.48 25.82
CA CYS A 34 -1.27 5.92 25.55
C CYS A 34 -2.33 6.28 24.51
N GLU A 35 -2.60 7.57 24.37
CA GLU A 35 -3.31 8.10 23.19
C GLU A 35 -2.43 7.93 21.97
N PHE A 36 -3.04 7.58 20.83
CA PHE A 36 -2.31 7.40 19.59
C PHE A 36 -3.10 7.87 18.37
N SER A 37 -2.36 8.24 17.34
CA SER A 37 -2.86 8.44 15.98
C SER A 37 -2.28 7.37 15.07
N PHE A 38 -3.05 6.84 14.13
CA PHE A 38 -2.61 5.80 13.22
C PHE A 38 -2.76 6.25 11.76
N ILE A 39 -1.71 6.02 10.97
CA ILE A 39 -1.67 6.29 9.53
C ILE A 39 -1.47 4.96 8.80
N GLY A 40 -2.55 4.44 8.21
CA GLY A 40 -2.53 3.20 7.44
C GLY A 40 -2.01 3.42 6.02
N THR A 41 -0.82 2.90 5.70
CA THR A 41 -0.17 3.12 4.40
C THR A 41 -0.17 1.94 3.45
N PRO A 42 -0.05 0.65 3.88
CA PRO A 42 0.15 -0.46 2.94
C PRO A 42 -1.16 -1.02 2.37
N LYS A 43 -2.22 -1.07 3.16
CA LYS A 43 -3.49 -1.68 2.77
C LYS A 43 -4.41 -0.67 2.09
N SER A 44 -5.05 -1.09 1.00
CA SER A 44 -5.95 -0.25 0.21
C SER A 44 -7.11 -1.07 -0.35
N ASP A 45 -8.31 -0.61 -0.13
CA ASP A 45 -9.52 -1.24 -0.67
C ASP A 45 -9.67 -1.07 -2.18
N HIS A 46 -8.79 -0.29 -2.83
CA HIS A 46 -8.67 -0.28 -4.29
C HIS A 46 -8.21 -1.62 -4.86
N THR A 47 -7.34 -2.32 -4.13
CA THR A 47 -6.81 -3.62 -4.54
C THR A 47 -7.63 -4.78 -3.98
N TRP A 48 -8.54 -4.49 -3.06
CA TRP A 48 -9.40 -5.50 -2.47
C TRP A 48 -10.49 -5.91 -3.45
N SER A 49 -10.60 -7.20 -3.69
CA SER A 49 -11.62 -7.79 -4.54
C SER A 49 -12.14 -9.06 -3.85
N SER A 50 -13.43 -9.13 -3.62
CA SER A 50 -14.07 -10.41 -3.35
C SER A 50 -14.08 -11.18 -4.66
N GLY A 51 -13.35 -12.31 -4.73
CA GLY A 51 -13.37 -13.18 -5.90
C GLY A 51 -14.79 -13.65 -6.25
N PRO A 52 -15.00 -14.15 -7.47
CA PRO A 52 -16.30 -14.68 -7.90
C PRO A 52 -16.62 -16.06 -7.31
N GLY A 53 -15.76 -16.59 -6.45
CA GLY A 53 -15.85 -17.96 -5.94
C GLY A 53 -16.87 -18.18 -4.82
N TRP A 54 -17.03 -19.45 -4.45
CA TRP A 54 -17.92 -19.93 -3.38
C TRP A 54 -17.14 -20.62 -2.26
N ASP A 55 -15.83 -20.42 -2.19
CA ASP A 55 -15.04 -21.01 -1.12
C ASP A 55 -15.08 -20.17 0.17
N LEU A 56 -14.54 -20.73 1.25
CA LEU A 56 -14.54 -20.09 2.58
C LEU A 56 -13.76 -18.77 2.57
N SER A 57 -12.75 -18.63 1.72
CA SER A 57 -11.97 -17.41 1.56
C SER A 57 -12.83 -16.28 0.99
N ASP A 58 -13.61 -16.56 -0.06
CA ASP A 58 -14.50 -15.59 -0.69
C ASP A 58 -15.60 -15.12 0.27
N PHE A 59 -16.15 -16.05 1.05
CA PHE A 59 -17.14 -15.72 2.07
C PHE A 59 -16.55 -14.79 3.13
N TYR A 60 -15.35 -15.11 3.61
CA TYR A 60 -14.63 -14.27 4.57
C TYR A 60 -14.35 -12.87 4.02
N HIS A 61 -13.89 -12.78 2.77
CA HIS A 61 -13.65 -11.50 2.10
C HIS A 61 -14.93 -10.66 1.96
N LYS A 62 -16.04 -11.27 1.58
CA LYS A 62 -17.36 -10.59 1.52
C LYS A 62 -17.80 -10.07 2.89
N LEU A 63 -17.63 -10.88 3.93
CA LEU A 63 -18.01 -10.50 5.30
C LEU A 63 -17.13 -9.35 5.83
N LYS A 64 -15.84 -9.43 5.58
CA LYS A 64 -14.84 -8.45 6.01
C LYS A 64 -15.07 -7.07 5.35
N GLY A 65 -15.35 -7.04 4.06
CA GLY A 65 -15.73 -5.84 3.28
C GLY A 65 -14.66 -4.73 3.25
N SER A 66 -13.42 -5.07 3.53
CA SER A 66 -12.24 -4.19 3.47
C SER A 66 -10.97 -5.02 3.45
N GLU A 67 -9.87 -4.46 3.03
CA GLU A 67 -8.54 -5.07 3.15
C GLU A 67 -8.09 -5.19 4.62
N TRP A 68 -8.62 -4.34 5.49
CA TRP A 68 -8.35 -4.39 6.93
C TRP A 68 -9.16 -5.51 7.60
N ASP A 69 -8.49 -6.29 8.45
CA ASP A 69 -9.11 -7.41 9.14
C ASP A 69 -9.92 -6.98 10.37
N PRO A 70 -10.90 -7.78 10.81
CA PRO A 70 -11.76 -7.43 11.94
C PRO A 70 -11.01 -7.11 13.24
N TRP A 71 -9.91 -7.81 13.51
CA TRP A 71 -9.08 -7.54 14.69
C TRP A 71 -8.31 -6.22 14.58
N GLU A 72 -7.87 -5.82 13.37
CA GLU A 72 -7.25 -4.53 13.12
C GLU A 72 -8.28 -3.41 13.31
N MET A 73 -9.48 -3.61 12.76
CA MET A 73 -10.61 -2.68 12.95
C MET A 73 -10.98 -2.52 14.43
N PHE A 74 -10.89 -3.60 15.22
CA PHE A 74 -11.10 -3.53 16.67
C PHE A 74 -10.07 -2.62 17.35
N LEU A 75 -8.79 -2.72 16.97
CA LEU A 75 -7.75 -1.84 17.50
C LEU A 75 -7.98 -0.37 17.11
N MET A 76 -8.42 -0.13 15.86
CA MET A 76 -8.74 1.20 15.35
C MET A 76 -9.92 1.85 16.08
N LYS A 77 -10.90 1.06 16.56
CA LYS A 77 -12.05 1.54 17.34
C LYS A 77 -11.71 1.94 18.77
N SER A 78 -10.48 1.77 19.20
CA SER A 78 -10.06 2.15 20.55
C SER A 78 -10.36 3.63 20.82
N PRO A 79 -10.94 4.00 21.99
CA PRO A 79 -11.14 5.41 22.36
C PRO A 79 -9.84 6.21 22.45
N ARG A 80 -8.71 5.51 22.56
CA ARG A 80 -7.37 6.10 22.60
C ARG A 80 -6.82 6.41 21.20
N CYS A 81 -7.43 5.86 20.13
CA CYS A 81 -7.13 6.23 18.76
C CYS A 81 -7.81 7.59 18.46
N LYS A 82 -7.04 8.66 18.45
CA LYS A 82 -7.57 10.03 18.28
C LYS A 82 -7.73 10.40 16.82
N ASP A 83 -6.79 10.00 16.00
CA ASP A 83 -6.85 10.21 14.56
C ASP A 83 -6.53 8.91 13.83
N LEU A 84 -7.35 8.60 12.86
CA LEU A 84 -7.20 7.46 11.99
C LEU A 84 -7.18 7.95 10.54
N ILE A 85 -6.02 7.85 9.90
CA ILE A 85 -5.80 8.37 8.55
C ILE A 85 -5.50 7.20 7.63
N MET A 86 -6.22 7.11 6.51
CA MET A 86 -6.02 6.09 5.49
C MET A 86 -5.40 6.69 4.24
N ARG A 87 -4.62 5.87 3.53
CA ARG A 87 -3.90 6.26 2.31
C ARG A 87 -4.80 6.63 1.14
N ASP A 88 -6.06 6.22 1.15
CA ASP A 88 -7.01 6.49 0.07
C ASP A 88 -8.44 6.67 0.59
N LYS A 89 -9.24 7.36 -0.22
CA LYS A 89 -10.61 7.74 0.12
C LYS A 89 -11.56 6.56 0.17
N ILE A 90 -11.34 5.51 -0.64
CA ILE A 90 -12.22 4.33 -0.69
C ILE A 90 -12.08 3.56 0.62
N THR A 91 -10.85 3.30 1.05
CA THR A 91 -10.56 2.64 2.33
C THR A 91 -11.14 3.42 3.51
N ALA A 92 -10.94 4.74 3.56
CA ALA A 92 -11.51 5.56 4.62
C ALA A 92 -13.04 5.47 4.65
N ASN A 93 -13.70 5.57 3.50
CA ASN A 93 -15.16 5.48 3.39
C ASN A 93 -15.69 4.10 3.80
N ASN A 94 -15.01 3.01 3.43
CA ASN A 94 -15.43 1.67 3.80
C ASN A 94 -15.29 1.41 5.30
N LEU A 95 -14.23 1.91 5.92
CA LEU A 95 -14.07 1.87 7.38
C LEU A 95 -15.13 2.74 8.09
N TYR A 96 -15.44 3.91 7.54
CA TYR A 96 -16.50 4.78 8.08
C TYR A 96 -17.88 4.10 8.09
N LYS A 97 -18.24 3.36 7.02
CA LYS A 97 -19.46 2.55 6.96
C LYS A 97 -19.52 1.46 8.05
N LYS A 98 -18.37 1.12 8.65
CA LYS A 98 -18.23 0.14 9.75
C LYS A 98 -18.14 0.81 11.12
N ASN A 99 -18.53 2.09 11.23
CA ASN A 99 -18.43 2.90 12.45
C ASN A 99 -16.99 3.04 12.96
N ILE A 100 -16.06 3.26 12.03
CA ILE A 100 -14.66 3.58 12.33
C ILE A 100 -14.39 4.96 11.72
N ASP A 101 -14.10 5.96 12.55
CA ASP A 101 -13.89 7.36 12.11
C ASP A 101 -12.53 7.51 11.40
N ALA A 102 -12.45 6.92 10.20
CA ALA A 102 -11.26 7.00 9.35
C ALA A 102 -11.36 8.18 8.40
N LYS A 103 -10.26 8.93 8.27
CA LYS A 103 -10.15 10.12 7.43
C LYS A 103 -9.17 9.88 6.29
N TYR A 104 -9.36 10.59 5.19
CA TYR A 104 -8.41 10.69 4.10
C TYR A 104 -7.91 12.13 4.00
N LEU A 105 -6.62 12.32 4.25
CA LEU A 105 -5.95 13.63 4.19
C LEU A 105 -4.91 13.71 3.07
N GLY A 106 -4.87 12.74 2.18
CA GLY A 106 -3.84 12.53 1.18
C GLY A 106 -3.10 11.22 1.41
N ASN A 107 -2.30 10.81 0.43
CA ASN A 107 -1.42 9.65 0.57
C ASN A 107 -0.01 10.11 0.93
N PRO A 108 0.45 9.92 2.18
CA PRO A 108 1.78 10.39 2.59
C PRO A 108 2.93 9.73 1.81
N MET A 109 2.67 8.59 1.15
CA MET A 109 3.66 7.94 0.28
C MET A 109 3.87 8.72 -1.04
N MET A 110 2.98 9.67 -1.34
CA MET A 110 3.06 10.52 -2.53
C MET A 110 3.59 11.92 -2.22
N ASP A 111 3.83 12.22 -0.93
CA ASP A 111 4.42 13.49 -0.55
C ASP A 111 5.82 13.60 -1.16
N PHE A 112 6.13 14.77 -1.69
CA PHE A 112 7.38 15.04 -2.43
C PHE A 112 7.57 14.31 -3.77
N VAL A 113 6.59 13.51 -4.22
CA VAL A 113 6.59 12.95 -5.57
C VAL A 113 6.05 14.00 -6.53
N ASN A 114 6.95 14.74 -7.16
CA ASN A 114 6.61 15.72 -8.19
C ASN A 114 6.88 15.11 -9.57
N ALA A 115 5.96 15.31 -10.50
CA ALA A 115 6.23 15.01 -11.90
C ALA A 115 7.37 15.93 -12.37
N THR A 116 8.51 15.34 -12.72
CA THR A 116 9.55 16.09 -13.42
C THR A 116 9.02 16.37 -14.82
N ASN A 117 8.90 17.66 -15.18
CA ASN A 117 8.59 18.07 -16.56
C ASN A 117 9.80 17.85 -17.50
N GLU A 118 10.71 16.96 -17.15
CA GLU A 118 11.76 16.51 -18.05
C GLU A 118 11.10 15.88 -19.26
N LYS A 119 11.02 16.68 -20.32
CA LYS A 119 10.63 16.18 -21.63
C LYS A 119 11.70 15.15 -22.01
N ILE A 120 11.32 13.89 -22.02
CA ILE A 120 12.04 12.89 -22.80
C ILE A 120 11.78 13.29 -24.25
N SER A 121 12.41 14.41 -24.64
CA SER A 121 12.07 15.23 -25.82
C SER A 121 12.18 14.47 -27.13
N ASN A 122 12.97 13.40 -27.17
CA ASN A 122 13.19 12.58 -28.34
C ASN A 122 12.22 11.41 -28.50
N ILE A 123 11.29 11.18 -27.54
CA ILE A 123 10.39 10.02 -27.52
C ILE A 123 8.91 10.45 -27.70
N ILE A 124 8.63 11.72 -27.87
CA ILE A 124 7.25 12.26 -27.89
C ILE A 124 6.42 11.76 -29.08
N SER A 125 7.06 11.46 -30.21
CA SER A 125 6.40 11.02 -31.45
C SER A 125 6.16 9.52 -31.57
N PHE A 126 6.65 8.71 -30.62
CA PHE A 126 6.54 7.25 -30.66
C PHE A 126 5.42 6.71 -29.78
N LYS A 127 4.81 5.58 -30.17
CA LYS A 127 3.98 4.77 -29.28
C LYS A 127 4.83 4.27 -28.13
N ARG A 128 4.30 4.31 -26.91
CA ARG A 128 5.04 3.95 -25.69
C ARG A 128 4.36 2.80 -24.96
N ILE A 129 5.13 1.80 -24.57
CA ILE A 129 4.73 0.76 -23.64
C ILE A 129 5.58 0.92 -22.38
N ILE A 130 4.93 0.96 -21.23
CA ILE A 130 5.61 1.01 -19.93
C ILE A 130 5.45 -0.37 -19.27
N LEU A 131 6.58 -1.03 -18.98
CA LEU A 131 6.59 -2.32 -18.30
C LEU A 131 6.80 -2.12 -16.81
N LEU A 132 5.78 -2.33 -16.01
CA LEU A 132 5.84 -2.24 -14.55
C LEU A 132 6.06 -3.63 -13.95
N VAL A 133 7.31 -4.06 -13.90
CA VAL A 133 7.69 -5.42 -13.47
C VAL A 133 7.62 -5.62 -11.95
N GLY A 134 7.49 -4.54 -11.19
CA GLY A 134 7.53 -4.57 -9.73
C GLY A 134 8.93 -4.33 -9.16
N SER A 135 9.04 -4.33 -7.82
CA SER A 135 10.28 -3.99 -7.10
C SER A 135 10.86 -5.14 -6.28
N ARG A 136 10.18 -6.29 -6.20
CA ARG A 136 10.58 -7.42 -5.36
C ARG A 136 11.27 -8.50 -6.19
N TYR A 137 12.50 -8.83 -5.81
CA TYR A 137 13.21 -9.98 -6.37
C TYR A 137 12.75 -11.28 -5.63
N PRO A 138 12.58 -12.44 -6.31
CA PRO A 138 12.80 -12.71 -7.75
C PRO A 138 11.58 -12.43 -8.65
N GLU A 139 10.43 -12.03 -8.10
CA GLU A 139 9.17 -11.86 -8.85
C GLU A 139 9.29 -10.84 -9.98
N ALA A 140 10.05 -9.77 -9.77
CA ALA A 140 10.26 -8.74 -10.79
C ALA A 140 10.92 -9.29 -12.05
N LEU A 141 11.90 -10.20 -11.92
CA LEU A 141 12.55 -10.88 -13.07
C LEU A 141 11.55 -11.78 -13.79
N LYS A 142 10.81 -12.60 -13.06
CA LYS A 142 9.79 -13.46 -13.64
C LYS A 142 8.72 -12.68 -14.40
N ASN A 143 8.31 -11.54 -13.86
CA ASN A 143 7.37 -10.65 -14.53
C ASN A 143 7.98 -10.04 -15.80
N LEU A 144 9.26 -9.65 -15.76
CA LEU A 144 9.96 -9.13 -16.93
C LEU A 144 10.01 -10.19 -18.05
N ASP A 145 10.40 -11.42 -17.73
CA ASP A 145 10.45 -12.52 -18.71
C ASP A 145 9.06 -12.77 -19.33
N ASN A 146 8.00 -12.78 -18.51
CA ASN A 146 6.64 -12.94 -19.00
C ASN A 146 6.24 -11.80 -19.95
N PHE A 147 6.55 -10.55 -19.59
CA PHE A 147 6.24 -9.41 -20.46
C PHE A 147 7.03 -9.43 -21.76
N LEU A 148 8.33 -9.79 -21.72
CA LEU A 148 9.15 -9.92 -22.93
C LEU A 148 8.63 -11.02 -23.84
N ASN A 149 8.20 -12.15 -23.29
CA ASN A 149 7.58 -13.23 -24.06
C ASN A 149 6.26 -12.76 -24.72
N CYS A 150 5.41 -12.05 -24.00
CA CYS A 150 4.20 -11.49 -24.58
C CYS A 150 4.50 -10.47 -25.70
N LEU A 151 5.58 -9.71 -25.59
CA LEU A 151 5.96 -8.73 -26.62
C LEU A 151 6.49 -9.36 -27.90
N GLN A 152 6.96 -10.61 -27.88
CA GLN A 152 7.42 -11.32 -29.08
C GLN A 152 6.29 -11.56 -30.10
N ASP A 153 5.04 -11.64 -29.62
CA ASP A 153 3.86 -11.83 -30.47
C ASP A 153 3.31 -10.52 -31.05
N PHE A 154 3.87 -9.37 -30.63
CA PHE A 154 3.48 -8.07 -31.15
C PHE A 154 4.34 -7.66 -32.33
N ASP A 155 3.71 -7.15 -33.39
CA ASP A 155 4.41 -6.46 -34.46
C ASP A 155 4.98 -5.13 -33.92
N LEU A 156 6.22 -5.20 -33.45
CA LEU A 156 6.95 -4.05 -32.93
C LEU A 156 7.37 -3.17 -34.11
N SER A 157 6.46 -2.33 -34.57
CA SER A 157 6.77 -1.32 -35.58
C SER A 157 7.90 -0.42 -35.10
N LYS A 158 8.66 0.16 -36.02
CA LYS A 158 9.82 1.04 -35.74
C LYS A 158 9.49 2.25 -34.85
N ASP A 159 8.21 2.51 -34.64
CA ASP A 159 7.72 3.67 -33.87
C ASP A 159 7.32 3.30 -32.43
N LEU A 160 7.84 2.22 -31.86
CA LEU A 160 7.53 1.78 -30.52
C LEU A 160 8.73 1.95 -29.58
N VAL A 161 8.50 2.56 -28.43
CA VAL A 161 9.48 2.67 -27.34
C VAL A 161 8.98 1.92 -26.13
N ILE A 162 9.82 1.04 -25.59
CA ILE A 162 9.55 0.30 -24.35
C ILE A 162 10.29 1.01 -23.21
N LEU A 163 9.55 1.44 -22.20
CA LEU A 163 10.08 2.05 -20.99
C LEU A 163 10.01 1.05 -19.85
N LEU A 164 11.16 0.77 -19.24
CA LEU A 164 11.28 -0.09 -18.07
C LEU A 164 11.71 0.75 -16.86
N PRO A 165 10.77 1.19 -15.99
CA PRO A 165 11.14 1.86 -14.76
C PRO A 165 11.83 0.90 -13.81
N LEU A 166 13.09 1.20 -13.46
CA LEU A 166 13.88 0.41 -12.54
C LEU A 166 13.63 0.86 -11.10
N SER A 167 13.49 -0.09 -10.18
CA SER A 167 13.55 0.19 -8.75
C SER A 167 14.95 0.61 -8.35
N ILE A 168 15.08 1.39 -7.27
CA ILE A 168 16.36 1.82 -6.69
C ILE A 168 17.28 0.65 -6.34
N ASN A 169 16.72 -0.54 -6.13
CA ASN A 169 17.46 -1.79 -5.93
C ASN A 169 17.87 -2.45 -7.27
N ALA A 170 18.37 -1.67 -8.20
CA ALA A 170 18.68 -2.05 -9.58
C ALA A 170 19.78 -3.13 -9.76
N ASN A 171 20.29 -3.73 -8.70
CA ASN A 171 21.12 -4.96 -8.76
C ASN A 171 20.39 -6.18 -9.37
N VAL A 172 19.17 -5.97 -9.84
CA VAL A 172 18.30 -6.99 -10.44
C VAL A 172 18.56 -7.19 -11.94
N ILE A 173 19.36 -6.33 -12.59
CA ILE A 173 19.55 -6.31 -14.05
C ILE A 173 21.03 -6.42 -14.47
N GLN A 174 21.87 -6.99 -13.65
CA GLN A 174 23.21 -7.42 -14.07
C GLN A 174 23.21 -8.87 -14.57
#